data_151932587324316d333e776a332de7c1
#
_entry.id   151932587324316d333e776a332de7c1
#
_cell.length_a   1.000
_cell.length_b   1.000
_cell.length_c   1.000
_cell.angle_alpha   90.00
_cell.angle_beta   90.00
_cell.angle_gamma   90.00
#
_symmetry.space_group_name_H-M   'P 1'
#
loop_
_entity.id
_entity.type
_entity.pdbx_description
1 polymer ?
#
loop_
_entity_poly.entity_id
_entity_poly.type
_entity_poly.pdbx_seq_one_letter_code
_entity_poly.pdbx_strand_id
1 'polypeptide(L)'
;MRLRFRLKAIPAIIYTALLVLVCISGPFHEAPSDVKPLIGPAPAAEVTLSCGTYPVETTELTAVIQSEDISKLDSLSYLTRADFSGSSCWKEIAEWGQAHPLLELKYTVTLPDGTVLDNSAAELDLSSLGHAAAAETAEALACLPAVTHIKLGAQSAGSDALTLADIGAIHEACPNAELDYSLTLYGHEINLSASSLDFRGTQISDEAAALAEVLPLMTRCTYLDMD
;
A
#
# COMPACT_ATOMS: atom_id res chain seq x y z
N MET A 1 -29.47 -3.09 36.63
CA MET A 1 -29.59 -4.52 36.33
C MET A 1 -28.30 -4.94 35.59
N ARG A 2 -27.33 -5.54 36.32
CA ARG A 2 -26.00 -5.92 35.77
C ARG A 2 -26.04 -7.43 35.48
N LEU A 3 -26.05 -7.83 34.20
CA LEU A 3 -25.89 -9.22 33.77
C LEU A 3 -24.41 -9.60 33.82
N ARG A 4 -24.07 -10.51 34.73
CA ARG A 4 -22.73 -11.15 34.79
C ARG A 4 -22.82 -12.46 34.01
N PHE A 5 -22.20 -12.53 32.83
CA PHE A 5 -21.94 -13.81 32.18
C PHE A 5 -20.79 -14.53 32.85
N ARG A 6 -21.07 -15.68 33.49
CA ARG A 6 -20.06 -16.62 33.94
C ARG A 6 -19.70 -17.54 32.76
N LEU A 7 -18.50 -17.40 32.23
CA LEU A 7 -17.93 -18.44 31.36
C LEU A 7 -17.72 -19.70 32.20
N LYS A 8 -18.44 -20.77 31.85
CA LYS A 8 -18.17 -22.11 32.40
C LYS A 8 -16.93 -22.66 31.71
N ALA A 9 -15.83 -22.74 32.42
CA ALA A 9 -14.66 -23.48 32.01
C ALA A 9 -15.03 -24.97 31.88
N ILE A 10 -15.06 -25.48 30.66
CA ILE A 10 -15.19 -26.93 30.42
C ILE A 10 -13.80 -27.52 30.70
N PRO A 11 -13.72 -28.58 31.53
CA PRO A 11 -12.44 -28.94 32.13
C PRO A 11 -11.55 -29.68 31.12
N ALA A 12 -10.33 -29.18 30.96
CA ALA A 12 -9.21 -29.80 30.24
C ALA A 12 -8.82 -31.20 30.85
N ILE A 13 -9.43 -31.57 31.98
CA ILE A 13 -9.15 -32.80 32.73
C ILE A 13 -9.63 -34.08 32.00
N ILE A 14 -10.65 -33.98 31.14
CA ILE A 14 -11.20 -35.16 30.44
C ILE A 14 -10.27 -35.62 29.31
N TYR A 15 -9.52 -34.71 28.67
CA TYR A 15 -8.60 -35.06 27.57
C TYR A 15 -7.34 -35.78 28.06
N THR A 16 -6.83 -35.39 29.24
CA THR A 16 -5.64 -36.06 29.82
C THR A 16 -5.92 -37.45 30.35
N ALA A 17 -7.13 -37.72 30.87
CA ALA A 17 -7.52 -39.05 31.33
C ALA A 17 -7.71 -40.04 30.18
N LEU A 18 -8.17 -39.60 29.00
CA LEU A 18 -8.34 -40.46 27.84
C LEU A 18 -6.99 -40.87 27.20
N LEU A 19 -6.01 -39.98 27.21
CA LEU A 19 -4.69 -40.21 26.64
C LEU A 19 -3.85 -41.18 27.49
N VAL A 20 -4.04 -41.18 28.81
CA VAL A 20 -3.35 -42.08 29.72
C VAL A 20 -3.95 -43.48 29.65
N LEU A 21 -5.26 -43.61 29.39
CA LEU A 21 -5.92 -44.93 29.34
C LEU A 21 -5.53 -45.74 28.07
N VAL A 22 -5.18 -45.08 26.97
CA VAL A 22 -4.75 -45.72 25.72
C VAL A 22 -3.32 -46.27 25.82
N CYS A 23 -2.50 -45.75 26.71
CA CYS A 23 -1.11 -46.16 26.89
C CYS A 23 -0.94 -47.42 27.79
N ILE A 24 -2.00 -47.83 28.54
CA ILE A 24 -1.85 -48.91 29.56
C ILE A 24 -2.42 -50.25 29.08
N SER A 25 -3.17 -50.36 28.00
CA SER A 25 -3.90 -51.57 27.59
C SER A 25 -3.45 -52.20 26.25
N GLY A 26 -2.31 -51.81 25.69
CA GLY A 26 -1.75 -52.51 24.52
C GLY A 26 -0.80 -53.65 24.91
N PRO A 27 -0.93 -54.87 24.36
CA PRO A 27 0.08 -55.91 24.57
C PRO A 27 1.40 -55.44 23.91
N PHE A 28 2.49 -55.45 24.68
CA PHE A 28 3.83 -55.27 24.15
C PHE A 28 4.14 -56.39 23.17
N HIS A 29 3.88 -56.17 21.89
CA HIS A 29 4.54 -56.90 20.83
C HIS A 29 5.88 -56.25 20.58
N GLU A 30 6.96 -56.92 20.90
CA GLU A 30 8.30 -56.54 20.41
C GLU A 30 8.23 -56.50 18.88
N ALA A 31 8.24 -55.28 18.35
CA ALA A 31 8.38 -55.06 16.92
C ALA A 31 9.79 -55.52 16.49
N PRO A 32 9.94 -56.26 15.39
CA PRO A 32 11.24 -56.59 14.86
C PRO A 32 12.03 -55.30 14.58
N SER A 33 13.22 -55.24 15.15
CA SER A 33 14.11 -54.07 15.18
C SER A 33 14.80 -53.73 13.83
N ASP A 34 14.20 -54.11 12.71
CA ASP A 34 14.78 -53.91 11.37
C ASP A 34 13.81 -53.29 10.34
N VAL A 35 12.79 -52.55 10.77
CA VAL A 35 12.04 -51.75 9.83
C VAL A 35 12.71 -50.39 9.72
N LYS A 36 13.69 -50.29 8.83
CA LYS A 36 14.21 -49.03 8.32
C LYS A 36 13.00 -48.23 7.84
N PRO A 37 12.73 -47.00 8.35
CA PRO A 37 11.62 -46.20 7.84
C PRO A 37 11.86 -45.92 6.36
N LEU A 38 11.05 -46.49 5.51
CA LEU A 38 11.04 -46.29 4.05
C LEU A 38 10.39 -44.96 3.67
N ILE A 39 10.08 -44.12 4.67
CA ILE A 39 9.54 -42.80 4.46
C ILE A 39 10.73 -41.84 4.55
N GLY A 40 11.33 -41.52 3.39
CA GLY A 40 12.14 -40.31 3.27
C GLY A 40 11.32 -39.13 3.75
N PRO A 41 11.95 -37.99 4.13
CA PRO A 41 11.21 -36.79 4.50
C PRO A 41 10.18 -36.54 3.40
N ALA A 42 8.91 -36.28 3.82
CA ALA A 42 7.87 -35.91 2.88
C ALA A 42 8.41 -34.76 2.02
N PRO A 43 8.19 -34.76 0.70
CA PRO A 43 8.64 -33.65 -0.14
C PRO A 43 8.08 -32.37 0.48
N ALA A 44 8.96 -31.39 0.71
CA ALA A 44 8.54 -30.09 1.20
C ALA A 44 7.46 -29.53 0.25
N ALA A 45 6.39 -29.00 0.78
CA ALA A 45 5.37 -28.38 -0.04
C ALA A 45 6.01 -27.19 -0.78
N GLU A 46 5.77 -27.10 -2.08
CA GLU A 46 6.37 -26.08 -2.95
C GLU A 46 5.31 -25.26 -3.65
N VAL A 47 5.62 -23.99 -3.91
CA VAL A 47 4.80 -23.05 -4.67
C VAL A 47 5.53 -22.73 -5.98
N THR A 48 4.87 -22.91 -7.11
CA THR A 48 5.43 -22.61 -8.43
C THR A 48 4.87 -21.28 -8.93
N LEU A 49 5.77 -20.29 -9.05
CA LEU A 49 5.55 -18.99 -9.68
C LEU A 49 6.11 -19.00 -11.10
N SER A 50 5.80 -17.98 -11.89
CA SER A 50 6.33 -17.82 -13.26
C SER A 50 7.87 -17.74 -13.29
N CYS A 51 8.46 -17.22 -12.22
CA CYS A 51 9.91 -17.02 -12.05
C CYS A 51 10.65 -18.22 -11.42
N GLY A 52 9.95 -19.24 -10.90
CA GLY A 52 10.56 -20.41 -10.27
C GLY A 52 9.68 -21.14 -9.26
N THR A 53 10.25 -22.18 -8.65
CA THR A 53 9.58 -22.97 -7.62
C THR A 53 10.26 -22.75 -6.27
N TYR A 54 9.45 -22.50 -5.24
CA TYR A 54 9.91 -22.08 -3.91
C TYR A 54 9.26 -22.96 -2.83
N PRO A 55 10.02 -23.38 -1.80
CA PRO A 55 9.45 -24.03 -0.63
C PRO A 55 8.43 -23.16 0.08
N VAL A 56 7.37 -23.74 0.64
CA VAL A 56 6.36 -22.99 1.43
C VAL A 56 6.99 -22.24 2.62
N GLU A 57 8.09 -22.76 3.18
CA GLU A 57 8.84 -22.16 4.28
C GLU A 57 9.72 -20.97 3.86
N THR A 58 9.65 -20.51 2.59
CA THR A 58 10.40 -19.34 2.11
C THR A 58 10.05 -18.11 2.93
N THR A 59 11.06 -17.48 3.52
CA THR A 59 10.93 -16.28 4.36
C THR A 59 11.26 -15.00 3.62
N GLU A 60 12.09 -15.07 2.57
CA GLU A 60 12.51 -13.94 1.75
C GLU A 60 12.42 -14.34 0.27
N LEU A 61 11.83 -13.48 -0.55
CA LEU A 61 11.67 -13.69 -1.98
C LEU A 61 12.05 -12.44 -2.77
N THR A 62 12.99 -12.58 -3.69
CA THR A 62 13.33 -11.55 -4.67
C THR A 62 13.09 -12.11 -6.06
N ALA A 63 12.13 -11.54 -6.79
CA ALA A 63 11.71 -12.04 -8.08
C ALA A 63 10.94 -11.01 -8.90
N VAL A 64 11.01 -11.10 -10.21
CA VAL A 64 10.07 -10.43 -11.12
C VAL A 64 8.90 -11.39 -11.34
N ILE A 65 7.71 -10.98 -10.89
CA ILE A 65 6.48 -11.78 -10.93
C ILE A 65 5.47 -11.26 -11.95
N GLN A 66 4.49 -12.09 -12.27
CA GLN A 66 3.38 -11.77 -13.15
C GLN A 66 2.06 -11.70 -12.35
N SER A 67 1.03 -11.07 -12.91
CA SER A 67 -0.29 -10.95 -12.24
C SER A 67 -0.87 -12.32 -11.82
N GLU A 68 -0.61 -13.37 -12.60
CA GLU A 68 -1.06 -14.75 -12.28
C GLU A 68 -0.38 -15.37 -11.04
N ASP A 69 0.74 -14.80 -10.60
CA ASP A 69 1.48 -15.30 -9.44
C ASP A 69 0.91 -14.74 -8.12
N ILE A 70 0.23 -13.60 -8.15
CA ILE A 70 -0.28 -12.92 -6.95
C ILE A 70 -1.12 -13.87 -6.07
N SER A 71 -2.06 -14.59 -6.69
CA SER A 71 -2.92 -15.53 -5.96
C SER A 71 -2.18 -16.73 -5.33
N LYS A 72 -0.95 -16.99 -5.77
CA LYS A 72 -0.12 -18.10 -5.27
C LYS A 72 0.76 -17.65 -4.10
N LEU A 73 1.04 -16.33 -3.97
CA LEU A 73 1.90 -15.79 -2.92
C LEU A 73 1.37 -16.09 -1.52
N ASP A 74 0.07 -16.17 -1.33
CA ASP A 74 -0.56 -16.51 -0.04
C ASP A 74 -0.19 -17.92 0.45
N SER A 75 0.24 -18.78 -0.48
CA SER A 75 0.73 -20.12 -0.13
C SER A 75 2.13 -20.11 0.48
N LEU A 76 2.89 -18.99 0.35
CA LEU A 76 4.18 -18.75 1.02
C LEU A 76 3.95 -18.18 2.42
N SER A 77 3.33 -18.97 3.29
CA SER A 77 2.82 -18.50 4.60
C SER A 77 3.89 -18.01 5.59
N TYR A 78 5.16 -18.24 5.30
CA TYR A 78 6.31 -17.80 6.12
C TYR A 78 7.01 -16.58 5.55
N LEU A 79 6.50 -15.99 4.43
CA LEU A 79 7.13 -14.87 3.78
C LEU A 79 7.07 -13.63 4.69
N THR A 80 8.23 -13.08 5.01
CA THR A 80 8.40 -11.86 5.83
C THR A 80 8.98 -10.69 5.06
N ARG A 81 9.70 -10.99 3.95
CA ARG A 81 10.29 -9.99 3.06
C ARG A 81 10.09 -10.38 1.61
N ALA A 82 9.62 -9.44 0.78
CA ALA A 82 9.49 -9.64 -0.65
C ALA A 82 10.02 -8.42 -1.43
N ASP A 83 10.83 -8.67 -2.45
CA ASP A 83 11.27 -7.65 -3.42
C ASP A 83 10.81 -8.06 -4.81
N PHE A 84 9.79 -7.37 -5.30
CA PHE A 84 9.19 -7.56 -6.63
C PHE A 84 9.51 -6.41 -7.59
N SER A 85 10.63 -5.71 -7.34
CA SER A 85 11.08 -4.61 -8.19
C SER A 85 11.24 -5.07 -9.65
N GLY A 86 10.78 -4.25 -10.59
CA GLY A 86 10.79 -4.56 -12.02
C GLY A 86 9.60 -5.38 -12.52
N SER A 87 8.67 -5.79 -11.64
CA SER A 87 7.42 -6.44 -12.05
C SER A 87 6.47 -5.42 -12.68
N SER A 88 5.80 -5.79 -13.78
CA SER A 88 4.84 -4.92 -14.47
C SER A 88 3.47 -4.87 -13.79
N CYS A 89 3.17 -5.85 -12.93
CA CYS A 89 1.90 -5.98 -12.19
C CYS A 89 1.95 -5.26 -10.83
N TRP A 90 2.56 -4.08 -10.79
CA TRP A 90 2.75 -3.34 -9.53
C TRP A 90 1.45 -2.89 -8.86
N LYS A 91 0.34 -2.71 -9.61
CA LYS A 91 -0.98 -2.41 -9.03
C LYS A 91 -1.47 -3.57 -8.15
N GLU A 92 -1.45 -4.77 -8.70
CA GLU A 92 -1.85 -5.98 -8.00
C GLU A 92 -0.91 -6.31 -6.84
N ILE A 93 0.40 -6.01 -6.98
CA ILE A 93 1.38 -6.15 -5.89
C ILE A 93 1.06 -5.19 -4.76
N ALA A 94 0.73 -3.93 -5.07
CA ALA A 94 0.36 -2.92 -4.07
C ALA A 94 -0.91 -3.31 -3.31
N GLU A 95 -1.96 -3.77 -4.01
CA GLU A 95 -3.21 -4.26 -3.42
C GLU A 95 -2.96 -5.48 -2.51
N TRP A 96 -2.18 -6.44 -2.99
CA TRP A 96 -1.80 -7.61 -2.19
C TRP A 96 -1.01 -7.20 -0.94
N GLY A 97 -0.10 -6.24 -1.06
CA GLY A 97 0.68 -5.71 0.06
C GLY A 97 -0.19 -5.06 1.14
N GLN A 98 -1.28 -4.37 0.77
CA GLN A 98 -2.23 -3.79 1.74
C GLN A 98 -2.91 -4.86 2.60
N ALA A 99 -3.14 -6.05 2.06
CA ALA A 99 -3.68 -7.19 2.80
C ALA A 99 -2.64 -7.85 3.73
N HIS A 100 -1.35 -7.55 3.53
CA HIS A 100 -0.22 -8.14 4.26
C HIS A 100 0.64 -7.08 4.97
N PRO A 101 0.10 -6.32 5.93
CA PRO A 101 0.77 -5.14 6.52
C PRO A 101 2.03 -5.45 7.34
N LEU A 102 2.28 -6.72 7.67
CA LEU A 102 3.48 -7.15 8.41
C LEU A 102 4.62 -7.57 7.47
N LEU A 103 4.36 -7.68 6.17
CA LEU A 103 5.35 -8.04 5.17
C LEU A 103 6.19 -6.81 4.81
N GLU A 104 7.51 -6.93 4.85
CA GLU A 104 8.42 -5.94 4.26
C GLU A 104 8.39 -6.10 2.74
N LEU A 105 7.56 -5.30 2.08
CA LEU A 105 7.32 -5.39 0.65
C LEU A 105 8.02 -4.25 -0.09
N LYS A 106 8.83 -4.61 -1.09
CA LYS A 106 9.48 -3.69 -2.01
C LYS A 106 9.02 -3.97 -3.43
N TYR A 107 8.70 -2.92 -4.17
CA TYR A 107 8.35 -2.96 -5.60
C TYR A 107 8.60 -1.60 -6.24
N THR A 108 8.56 -1.56 -7.57
CA THR A 108 8.69 -0.33 -8.34
C THR A 108 7.42 -0.05 -9.13
N VAL A 109 7.09 1.22 -9.24
CA VAL A 109 5.97 1.75 -10.01
C VAL A 109 6.52 2.51 -11.20
N THR A 110 5.96 2.29 -12.39
CA THR A 110 6.37 3.02 -13.60
C THR A 110 5.31 4.06 -13.93
N LEU A 111 5.73 5.33 -14.00
CA LEU A 111 4.88 6.44 -14.42
C LEU A 111 4.68 6.47 -15.95
N PRO A 112 3.68 7.22 -16.47
CA PRO A 112 3.40 7.33 -17.90
C PRO A 112 4.56 7.87 -18.75
N ASP A 113 5.44 8.68 -18.17
CA ASP A 113 6.66 9.21 -18.81
C ASP A 113 7.82 8.21 -18.85
N GLY A 114 7.63 7.00 -18.28
CA GLY A 114 8.64 5.95 -18.15
C GLY A 114 9.52 6.07 -16.91
N THR A 115 9.30 7.06 -16.05
CA THR A 115 10.01 7.17 -14.77
C THR A 115 9.65 6.00 -13.86
N VAL A 116 10.68 5.33 -13.31
CA VAL A 116 10.51 4.21 -12.39
C VAL A 116 10.78 4.68 -10.96
N LEU A 117 9.80 4.48 -10.09
CA LEU A 117 9.84 4.90 -8.69
C LEU A 117 9.81 3.68 -7.77
N ASP A 118 10.59 3.73 -6.70
CA ASP A 118 10.50 2.76 -5.60
C ASP A 118 9.29 3.08 -4.72
N ASN A 119 8.60 2.08 -4.20
CA ASN A 119 7.44 2.27 -3.33
C ASN A 119 7.76 2.95 -1.99
N SER A 120 9.03 3.11 -1.66
CA SER A 120 9.53 3.89 -0.52
C SER A 120 9.83 5.36 -0.85
N ALA A 121 9.62 5.80 -2.10
CA ALA A 121 9.85 7.19 -2.50
C ALA A 121 8.96 8.15 -1.70
N ALA A 122 9.56 9.11 -1.01
CA ALA A 122 8.86 10.08 -0.17
C ALA A 122 8.63 11.43 -0.87
N GLU A 123 9.49 11.79 -1.80
CA GLU A 123 9.47 13.07 -2.53
C GLU A 123 9.46 12.81 -4.03
N LEU A 124 8.58 13.50 -4.76
CA LEU A 124 8.44 13.37 -6.20
C LEU A 124 8.50 14.72 -6.88
N ASP A 125 9.26 14.84 -7.97
CA ASP A 125 9.25 16.00 -8.85
C ASP A 125 8.47 15.65 -10.14
N LEU A 126 7.23 16.11 -10.19
CA LEU A 126 6.30 15.98 -11.31
C LEU A 126 6.05 17.33 -11.99
N SER A 127 7.00 18.28 -11.91
CA SER A 127 6.85 19.64 -12.46
C SER A 127 6.69 19.67 -14.00
N SER A 128 7.01 18.59 -14.68
CA SER A 128 6.77 18.38 -16.12
C SER A 128 5.46 17.66 -16.45
N LEU A 129 4.66 17.31 -15.44
CA LEU A 129 3.40 16.58 -15.65
C LEU A 129 2.39 17.48 -16.37
N GLY A 130 1.82 16.97 -17.47
CA GLY A 130 0.74 17.62 -18.22
C GLY A 130 -0.61 16.95 -17.94
N HIS A 131 -1.67 17.65 -18.35
CA HIS A 131 -3.06 17.19 -18.24
C HIS A 131 -3.27 15.79 -18.83
N ALA A 132 -2.69 15.52 -20.01
CA ALA A 132 -2.89 14.25 -20.72
C ALA A 132 -2.43 13.02 -19.90
N ALA A 133 -1.41 13.16 -19.06
CA ALA A 133 -0.84 12.08 -18.24
C ALA A 133 -1.33 12.11 -16.77
N ALA A 134 -2.08 13.13 -16.35
CA ALA A 134 -2.41 13.35 -14.96
C ALA A 134 -3.22 12.21 -14.33
N ALA A 135 -4.24 11.71 -15.04
CA ALA A 135 -5.11 10.65 -14.55
C ALA A 135 -4.35 9.33 -14.33
N GLU A 136 -3.53 8.92 -15.30
CA GLU A 136 -2.73 7.70 -15.20
C GLU A 136 -1.64 7.83 -14.12
N THR A 137 -1.06 9.04 -13.99
CA THR A 137 -0.11 9.34 -12.91
C THR A 137 -0.79 9.23 -11.55
N ALA A 138 -2.00 9.77 -11.36
CA ALA A 138 -2.74 9.64 -10.10
C ALA A 138 -2.99 8.18 -9.73
N GLU A 139 -3.37 7.31 -10.69
CA GLU A 139 -3.50 5.87 -10.44
C GLU A 139 -2.18 5.22 -9.98
N ALA A 140 -1.05 5.64 -10.58
CA ALA A 140 0.27 5.14 -10.20
C ALA A 140 0.66 5.62 -8.78
N LEU A 141 0.39 6.88 -8.46
CA LEU A 141 0.67 7.47 -7.15
C LEU A 141 -0.11 6.79 -6.01
N ALA A 142 -1.33 6.33 -6.26
CA ALA A 142 -2.11 5.56 -5.27
C ALA A 142 -1.41 4.27 -4.80
N CYS A 143 -0.41 3.78 -5.57
CA CYS A 143 0.41 2.62 -5.22
C CYS A 143 1.75 2.99 -4.55
N LEU A 144 1.97 4.26 -4.19
CA LEU A 144 3.19 4.77 -3.53
C LEU A 144 2.87 5.26 -2.10
N PRO A 145 2.77 4.35 -1.13
CA PRO A 145 2.28 4.68 0.22
C PRO A 145 3.21 5.59 1.03
N ALA A 146 4.48 5.72 0.63
CA ALA A 146 5.48 6.51 1.34
C ALA A 146 5.53 7.98 0.90
N VAL A 147 4.79 8.38 -0.14
CA VAL A 147 4.84 9.74 -0.68
C VAL A 147 4.28 10.74 0.32
N THR A 148 5.10 11.74 0.65
CA THR A 148 4.77 12.84 1.58
C THR A 148 4.89 14.22 0.93
N HIS A 149 5.58 14.34 -0.20
CA HIS A 149 5.76 15.60 -0.90
C HIS A 149 5.75 15.40 -2.42
N ILE A 150 4.93 16.19 -3.13
CA ILE A 150 4.80 16.18 -4.58
C ILE A 150 4.96 17.59 -5.11
N LYS A 151 6.01 17.81 -5.92
CA LYS A 151 6.25 19.05 -6.63
C LYS A 151 5.59 19.00 -8.00
N LEU A 152 4.57 19.84 -8.23
CA LEU A 152 3.81 19.93 -9.48
C LEU A 152 4.17 21.18 -10.32
N GLY A 153 5.03 22.05 -9.78
CA GLY A 153 5.45 23.27 -10.46
C GLY A 153 4.46 24.42 -10.31
N ALA A 154 4.11 25.07 -11.42
CA ALA A 154 3.24 26.25 -11.40
C ALA A 154 2.20 26.17 -12.51
N GLN A 155 1.09 26.88 -12.31
CA GLN A 155 0.05 27.06 -13.33
C GLN A 155 0.65 27.58 -14.63
N SER A 156 0.47 26.84 -15.70
CA SER A 156 0.91 27.21 -17.04
C SER A 156 -0.28 27.53 -17.94
N ALA A 157 -0.01 28.21 -19.07
CA ALA A 157 -1.01 28.45 -20.09
C ALA A 157 -0.79 27.44 -21.23
N GLY A 158 -1.84 26.74 -21.65
CA GLY A 158 -1.76 25.79 -22.75
C GLY A 158 -2.80 24.67 -22.62
N SER A 159 -2.94 23.90 -23.69
CA SER A 159 -3.91 22.80 -23.74
C SER A 159 -3.51 21.60 -22.87
N ASP A 160 -2.25 21.52 -22.46
CA ASP A 160 -1.72 20.46 -21.61
C ASP A 160 -1.40 20.94 -20.18
N ALA A 161 -1.90 22.13 -19.82
CA ALA A 161 -1.77 22.64 -18.45
C ALA A 161 -2.59 21.79 -17.47
N LEU A 162 -2.04 21.51 -16.27
CA LEU A 162 -2.77 20.85 -15.19
C LEU A 162 -4.00 21.69 -14.80
N THR A 163 -5.14 21.04 -14.70
CA THR A 163 -6.38 21.61 -14.17
C THR A 163 -6.49 21.38 -12.66
N LEU A 164 -7.36 22.12 -11.96
CA LEU A 164 -7.65 21.84 -10.55
C LEU A 164 -8.23 20.44 -10.34
N ALA A 165 -8.95 19.89 -11.32
CA ALA A 165 -9.45 18.53 -11.26
C ALA A 165 -8.31 17.49 -11.31
N ASP A 166 -7.26 17.72 -12.11
CA ASP A 166 -6.08 16.85 -12.15
C ASP A 166 -5.33 16.88 -10.82
N ILE A 167 -5.15 18.07 -10.26
CA ILE A 167 -4.51 18.24 -8.95
C ILE A 167 -5.35 17.60 -7.85
N GLY A 168 -6.68 17.69 -7.95
CA GLY A 168 -7.62 17.01 -7.07
C GLY A 168 -7.45 15.49 -7.12
N ALA A 169 -7.36 14.90 -8.30
CA ALA A 169 -7.13 13.46 -8.47
C ALA A 169 -5.78 13.01 -7.89
N ILE A 170 -4.73 13.82 -8.06
CA ILE A 170 -3.41 13.56 -7.45
C ILE A 170 -3.51 13.63 -5.92
N HIS A 171 -4.23 14.61 -5.39
CA HIS A 171 -4.45 14.75 -3.95
C HIS A 171 -5.24 13.57 -3.37
N GLU A 172 -6.29 13.11 -4.06
CA GLU A 172 -7.07 11.93 -3.65
C GLU A 172 -6.21 10.66 -3.63
N ALA A 173 -5.29 10.52 -4.59
CA ALA A 173 -4.36 9.39 -4.65
C ALA A 173 -3.35 9.40 -3.48
N CYS A 174 -2.90 10.58 -3.05
CA CYS A 174 -1.94 10.77 -1.98
C CYS A 174 -2.44 11.82 -0.96
N PRO A 175 -3.46 11.51 -0.14
CA PRO A 175 -4.14 12.51 0.69
C PRO A 175 -3.27 13.09 1.82
N ASN A 176 -2.17 12.42 2.15
CA ASN A 176 -1.22 12.87 3.16
C ASN A 176 -0.02 13.63 2.57
N ALA A 177 0.08 13.71 1.23
CA ALA A 177 1.18 14.40 0.58
C ALA A 177 0.95 15.90 0.54
N GLU A 178 2.01 16.66 0.79
CA GLU A 178 2.07 18.09 0.54
C GLU A 178 2.24 18.34 -0.95
N LEU A 179 1.34 19.14 -1.55
CA LEU A 179 1.40 19.52 -2.95
C LEU A 179 2.08 20.88 -3.10
N ASP A 180 3.25 20.90 -3.74
CA ASP A 180 3.93 22.13 -4.13
C ASP A 180 3.50 22.52 -5.56
N TYR A 181 2.47 23.33 -5.65
CA TYR A 181 1.92 23.86 -6.89
C TYR A 181 1.54 25.32 -6.73
N SER A 182 2.05 26.17 -7.62
CA SER A 182 1.73 27.62 -7.64
C SER A 182 0.65 27.92 -8.66
N LEU A 183 -0.36 28.68 -8.25
CA LEU A 183 -1.44 29.17 -9.12
C LEU A 183 -1.79 30.61 -8.80
N THR A 184 -2.48 31.28 -9.72
CA THR A 184 -2.99 32.63 -9.51
C THR A 184 -4.45 32.60 -9.11
N LEU A 185 -4.77 33.14 -7.94
CA LEU A 185 -6.13 33.26 -7.42
C LEU A 185 -6.41 34.73 -7.05
N TYR A 186 -7.45 35.31 -7.63
CA TYR A 186 -7.84 36.73 -7.44
C TYR A 186 -6.70 37.73 -7.70
N GLY A 187 -5.76 37.38 -8.60
CA GLY A 187 -4.61 38.21 -8.93
C GLY A 187 -3.40 38.04 -7.99
N HIS A 188 -3.50 37.18 -7.00
CA HIS A 188 -2.40 36.81 -6.12
C HIS A 188 -1.82 35.44 -6.53
N GLU A 189 -0.49 35.37 -6.57
CA GLU A 189 0.18 34.07 -6.69
C GLU A 189 0.14 33.36 -5.34
N ILE A 190 -0.39 32.17 -5.31
CA ILE A 190 -0.47 31.31 -4.12
C ILE A 190 0.15 29.95 -4.41
N ASN A 191 0.70 29.31 -3.38
CA ASN A 191 1.17 27.95 -3.44
C ASN A 191 0.29 27.06 -2.56
N LEU A 192 -0.08 25.86 -3.03
CA LEU A 192 -0.92 24.93 -2.29
C LEU A 192 -0.28 24.43 -0.98
N SER A 193 1.06 24.48 -0.87
CA SER A 193 1.80 24.16 0.36
C SER A 193 1.80 25.29 1.39
N ALA A 194 1.22 26.47 1.06
CA ALA A 194 1.24 27.63 1.96
C ALA A 194 0.43 27.36 3.24
N SER A 195 0.96 27.80 4.39
CA SER A 195 0.29 27.69 5.68
C SER A 195 -0.73 28.82 5.94
N SER A 196 -0.68 29.89 5.14
CA SER A 196 -1.57 31.04 5.27
C SER A 196 -1.86 31.68 3.93
N LEU A 197 -3.07 32.21 3.77
CA LEU A 197 -3.51 33.02 2.65
C LEU A 197 -3.94 34.40 3.14
N ASP A 198 -3.53 35.47 2.42
CA ASP A 198 -3.88 36.84 2.70
C ASP A 198 -4.51 37.48 1.45
N PHE A 199 -5.79 37.75 1.50
CA PHE A 199 -6.59 38.37 0.45
C PHE A 199 -7.13 39.75 0.88
N ARG A 200 -6.54 40.40 1.89
CA ARG A 200 -6.99 41.70 2.38
C ARG A 200 -7.00 42.72 1.25
N GLY A 201 -8.11 43.45 1.16
CA GLY A 201 -8.32 44.47 0.12
C GLY A 201 -8.57 43.91 -1.27
N THR A 202 -8.71 42.61 -1.45
CA THR A 202 -9.02 41.94 -2.72
C THR A 202 -10.55 41.91 -2.91
N GLN A 203 -11.02 42.37 -4.10
CA GLN A 203 -12.42 42.19 -4.46
C GLN A 203 -12.66 40.78 -4.98
N ILE A 204 -13.32 39.96 -4.19
CA ILE A 204 -13.70 38.58 -4.58
C ILE A 204 -15.06 38.64 -5.25
N SER A 205 -15.10 38.50 -6.58
CA SER A 205 -16.30 38.71 -7.41
C SER A 205 -17.12 37.41 -7.68
N ASP A 206 -16.58 36.26 -7.39
CA ASP A 206 -17.18 34.95 -7.66
C ASP A 206 -17.78 34.29 -6.40
N GLU A 207 -18.05 35.07 -5.36
CA GLU A 207 -18.55 34.62 -4.07
C GLU A 207 -17.63 33.56 -3.45
N ALA A 208 -16.31 33.68 -3.68
CA ALA A 208 -15.27 32.76 -3.23
C ALA A 208 -15.34 31.33 -3.83
N ALA A 209 -16.03 31.14 -4.97
CA ALA A 209 -16.16 29.81 -5.59
C ALA A 209 -14.80 29.20 -5.93
N ALA A 210 -13.89 29.97 -6.56
CA ALA A 210 -12.54 29.49 -6.88
C ALA A 210 -11.72 29.15 -5.62
N LEU A 211 -11.90 29.91 -4.53
CA LEU A 211 -11.26 29.62 -3.25
C LEU A 211 -11.80 28.31 -2.64
N ALA A 212 -13.09 28.06 -2.78
CA ALA A 212 -13.71 26.82 -2.27
C ALA A 212 -13.20 25.55 -2.99
N GLU A 213 -12.79 25.66 -4.25
CA GLU A 213 -12.17 24.56 -5.00
C GLU A 213 -10.69 24.34 -4.60
N VAL A 214 -9.98 25.39 -4.21
CA VAL A 214 -8.55 25.34 -3.91
C VAL A 214 -8.28 24.94 -2.45
N LEU A 215 -9.05 25.45 -1.49
CA LEU A 215 -8.83 25.22 -0.06
C LEU A 215 -8.74 23.73 0.34
N PRO A 216 -9.55 22.80 -0.19
CA PRO A 216 -9.45 21.39 0.14
C PRO A 216 -8.11 20.75 -0.25
N LEU A 217 -7.39 21.34 -1.23
CA LEU A 217 -6.08 20.86 -1.69
C LEU A 217 -4.92 21.40 -0.83
N MET A 218 -5.19 22.39 0.03
CA MET A 218 -4.19 23.06 0.88
C MET A 218 -4.11 22.40 2.26
N THR A 219 -3.47 21.24 2.36
CA THR A 219 -3.39 20.47 3.61
C THR A 219 -2.74 21.19 4.78
N ARG A 220 -1.91 22.22 4.52
CA ARG A 220 -1.18 23.00 5.53
C ARG A 220 -1.79 24.35 5.85
N CYS A 221 -2.80 24.80 5.11
CA CYS A 221 -3.39 26.11 5.33
C CYS A 221 -4.18 26.13 6.64
N THR A 222 -3.71 26.95 7.59
CA THR A 222 -4.34 27.12 8.92
C THR A 222 -4.85 28.52 9.15
N TYR A 223 -4.53 29.46 8.27
CA TYR A 223 -4.91 30.86 8.39
C TYR A 223 -5.37 31.43 7.06
N LEU A 224 -6.51 32.08 7.04
CA LEU A 224 -7.08 32.79 5.90
C LEU A 224 -7.51 34.19 6.35
N ASP A 225 -7.00 35.24 5.70
CA ASP A 225 -7.37 36.63 5.93
C ASP A 225 -8.07 37.17 4.68
N MET A 226 -9.30 37.67 4.85
CA MET A 226 -10.15 38.16 3.77
C MET A 226 -10.68 39.59 4.05
N ASP A 227 -10.17 40.30 5.10
CA ASP A 227 -10.63 41.62 5.50
C ASP A 227 -10.12 42.77 4.60
#